data_5a11ef86b051ec56f8afa706597d5eb8
#
_entry.id   5a11ef86b051ec56f8afa706597d5eb8
#
_cell.length_a   1.000
_cell.length_b   1.000
_cell.length_c   1.000
_cell.angle_alpha   90.00
_cell.angle_beta   90.00
_cell.angle_gamma   90.00
#
_symmetry.space_group_name_H-M   'P 1'
#
loop_
_entity.id
_entity.type
_entity.pdbx_description
1 polymer ?
#
loop_
_entity_poly.entity_id
_entity_poly.type
_entity_poly.pdbx_seq_one_letter_code
_entity_poly.pdbx_strand_id
1 'polypeptide(L)'
;ACGTAGFLISAYRHILAQNKDEDGKSTLTADDRKRLTENFAGYDISPDMVRLSRVNMYLHHFTKPKISEYDTLTSEEKWDDCYDVILANPPFMTPKGGIMPHSRYRVKAKRSEVLFVDYIAEHLNPTGRAAIIVPEGIVFQSANAYKELRKYLVDDGLLYAVISLPAGEI
;
A
#
# COMPACT_ATOMS: atom_id res chain seq x y z
N ALA A 1 5.62 2.68 1.95
CA ALA A 1 6.08 3.55 0.85
C ALA A 1 4.89 4.27 0.21
N CYS A 2 4.32 5.29 0.89
CA CYS A 2 3.21 6.06 0.32
C CYS A 2 3.66 7.17 -0.65
N GLY A 3 4.97 7.45 -0.71
CA GLY A 3 5.54 8.48 -1.56
C GLY A 3 4.87 9.84 -1.34
N THR A 4 4.38 10.46 -2.41
CA THR A 4 3.66 11.74 -2.37
C THR A 4 2.18 11.63 -2.02
N ALA A 5 1.69 10.48 -1.54
CA ALA A 5 0.29 10.14 -1.28
C ALA A 5 -0.61 10.09 -2.53
N GLY A 6 -0.04 9.90 -3.72
CA GLY A 6 -0.79 9.88 -4.99
C GLY A 6 -1.93 8.87 -5.00
N PHE A 7 -1.70 7.63 -4.56
CA PHE A 7 -2.74 6.60 -4.46
C PHE A 7 -3.84 6.96 -3.45
N LEU A 8 -3.49 7.53 -2.30
CA LEU A 8 -4.47 7.96 -1.31
C LEU A 8 -5.39 9.04 -1.86
N ILE A 9 -4.80 10.04 -2.54
CA ILE A 9 -5.56 11.13 -3.17
C ILE A 9 -6.44 10.61 -4.31
N SER A 10 -5.92 9.70 -5.14
CA SER A 10 -6.69 9.09 -6.24
C SER A 10 -7.85 8.26 -5.69
N ALA A 11 -7.64 7.46 -4.64
CA ALA A 11 -8.69 6.71 -3.97
C ALA A 11 -9.76 7.63 -3.37
N TYR A 12 -9.36 8.69 -2.69
CA TYR A 12 -10.28 9.70 -2.15
C TYR A 12 -11.15 10.33 -3.25
N ARG A 13 -10.52 10.78 -4.34
CA ARG A 13 -11.23 11.35 -5.49
C ARG A 13 -12.20 10.34 -6.13
N HIS A 14 -11.77 9.07 -6.23
CA HIS A 14 -12.62 8.01 -6.75
C HIS A 14 -13.87 7.82 -5.88
N ILE A 15 -13.71 7.73 -4.57
CA ILE A 15 -14.83 7.61 -3.63
C ILE A 15 -15.79 8.82 -3.76
N LEU A 16 -15.26 10.03 -3.84
CA LEU A 16 -16.10 11.22 -4.05
C LEU A 16 -16.85 11.19 -5.39
N ALA A 17 -16.21 10.67 -6.44
CA ALA A 17 -16.85 10.57 -7.77
C ALA A 17 -17.96 9.51 -7.81
N GLN A 18 -17.79 8.41 -7.07
CA GLN A 18 -18.79 7.34 -6.98
C GLN A 18 -20.00 7.70 -6.09
N ASN A 19 -19.89 8.73 -5.27
CA ASN A 19 -20.94 9.16 -4.34
C ASN A 19 -21.55 10.49 -4.82
N LYS A 20 -22.11 10.46 -6.04
CA LYS A 20 -22.87 11.55 -6.65
C LYS A 20 -24.23 11.04 -7.10
N ASP A 21 -25.25 11.90 -7.00
CA ASP A 21 -26.58 11.66 -7.57
C ASP A 21 -26.60 11.93 -9.09
N GLU A 22 -27.76 11.76 -9.69
CA GLU A 22 -27.99 11.99 -11.13
C GLU A 22 -27.71 13.44 -11.55
N ASP A 23 -27.86 14.39 -10.64
CA ASP A 23 -27.57 15.82 -10.86
C ASP A 23 -26.08 16.16 -10.61
N GLY A 24 -25.24 15.16 -10.28
CA GLY A 24 -23.82 15.35 -10.00
C GLY A 24 -23.51 15.92 -8.61
N LYS A 25 -24.53 16.04 -7.74
CA LYS A 25 -24.37 16.53 -6.38
C LYS A 25 -23.91 15.39 -5.46
N SER A 26 -23.04 15.72 -4.51
CA SER A 26 -22.55 14.70 -3.56
C SER A 26 -23.66 14.15 -2.67
N THR A 27 -23.71 12.81 -2.57
CA THR A 27 -24.59 12.09 -1.65
C THR A 27 -23.98 11.95 -0.25
N LEU A 28 -22.67 12.26 -0.09
CA LEU A 28 -21.99 12.21 1.20
C LEU A 28 -22.36 13.41 2.08
N THR A 29 -22.76 13.14 3.32
CA THR A 29 -22.94 14.15 4.35
C THR A 29 -21.61 14.78 4.80
N ALA A 30 -21.66 15.85 5.59
CA ALA A 30 -20.46 16.44 6.18
C ALA A 30 -19.73 15.46 7.10
N ASP A 31 -20.49 14.65 7.88
CA ASP A 31 -19.92 13.64 8.76
C ASP A 31 -19.30 12.47 7.99
N ASP A 32 -19.89 12.05 6.87
CA ASP A 32 -19.31 11.02 6.00
C ASP A 32 -17.96 11.47 5.42
N ARG A 33 -17.89 12.72 4.95
CA ARG A 33 -16.64 13.29 4.44
C ARG A 33 -15.56 13.40 5.51
N LYS A 34 -15.93 13.78 6.73
CA LYS A 34 -15.03 13.82 7.87
C LYS A 34 -14.50 12.42 8.17
N ARG A 35 -15.38 11.43 8.36
CA ARG A 35 -14.98 10.03 8.58
C ARG A 35 -14.12 9.49 7.44
N LEU A 36 -14.47 9.79 6.20
CA LEU A 36 -13.69 9.40 5.03
C LEU A 36 -12.25 9.90 5.13
N THR A 37 -12.03 11.19 5.39
CA THR A 37 -10.67 11.75 5.51
C THR A 37 -9.89 11.20 6.70
N GLU A 38 -10.55 10.77 7.76
CA GLU A 38 -9.93 10.16 8.94
C GLU A 38 -9.52 8.70 8.73
N ASN A 39 -10.01 8.03 7.68
CA ASN A 39 -9.76 6.61 7.40
C ASN A 39 -8.60 6.37 6.41
N PHE A 40 -7.91 7.42 5.97
CA PHE A 40 -6.71 7.29 5.14
C PHE A 40 -5.46 7.34 5.99
N ALA A 41 -4.59 6.35 5.82
CA ALA A 41 -3.28 6.31 6.46
C ALA A 41 -2.18 6.02 5.44
N GLY A 42 -0.97 6.52 5.67
CA GLY A 42 0.18 6.27 4.82
C GLY A 42 1.48 6.27 5.60
N TYR A 43 2.41 5.44 5.15
CA TYR A 43 3.72 5.30 5.75
C TYR A 43 4.82 5.52 4.72
N ASP A 44 5.87 6.23 5.09
CA ASP A 44 7.09 6.33 4.30
C ASP A 44 8.31 6.38 5.22
N ILE A 45 9.44 5.83 4.77
CA ILE A 45 10.68 5.87 5.52
C ILE A 45 11.39 7.22 5.38
N SER A 46 11.08 7.97 4.32
CA SER A 46 11.71 9.27 4.05
C SER A 46 10.95 10.40 4.75
N PRO A 47 11.59 11.15 5.68
CA PRO A 47 10.97 12.32 6.29
C PRO A 47 10.51 13.37 5.28
N ASP A 48 11.23 13.53 4.18
CA ASP A 48 10.88 14.49 3.11
C ASP A 48 9.63 14.03 2.35
N MET A 49 9.50 12.73 2.07
CA MET A 49 8.27 12.19 1.48
C MET A 49 7.07 12.32 2.43
N VAL A 50 7.27 12.10 3.73
CA VAL A 50 6.24 12.32 4.76
C VAL A 50 5.77 13.78 4.78
N ARG A 51 6.70 14.76 4.70
CA ARG A 51 6.34 16.18 4.63
C ARG A 51 5.58 16.50 3.35
N LEU A 52 6.11 16.07 2.21
CA LEU A 52 5.52 16.33 0.90
C LEU A 52 4.12 15.70 0.78
N SER A 53 3.95 14.47 1.23
CA SER A 53 2.66 13.79 1.21
C SER A 53 1.62 14.47 2.11
N ARG A 54 2.03 14.94 3.29
CA ARG A 54 1.13 15.73 4.16
C ARG A 54 0.69 17.03 3.49
N VAL A 55 1.62 17.78 2.89
CA VAL A 55 1.29 19.01 2.13
C VAL A 55 0.32 18.69 1.00
N ASN A 56 0.60 17.64 0.23
CA ASN A 56 -0.26 17.22 -0.87
C ASN A 56 -1.68 16.85 -0.40
N MET A 57 -1.80 16.13 0.70
CA MET A 57 -3.11 15.80 1.28
C MET A 57 -3.84 17.04 1.82
N TYR A 58 -3.14 18.02 2.43
CA TYR A 58 -3.75 19.30 2.81
C TYR A 58 -4.35 20.03 1.62
N LEU A 59 -3.65 20.05 0.48
CA LEU A 59 -4.16 20.66 -0.77
C LEU A 59 -5.40 19.92 -1.30
N HIS A 60 -5.64 18.69 -0.87
CA HIS A 60 -6.81 17.88 -1.18
C HIS A 60 -7.83 17.78 -0.04
N HIS A 61 -7.86 18.81 0.83
CA HIS A 61 -8.86 18.98 1.90
C HIS A 61 -8.79 17.99 3.06
N PHE A 62 -7.67 17.29 3.25
CA PHE A 62 -7.45 16.52 4.46
C PHE A 62 -6.97 17.46 5.58
N THR A 63 -7.76 17.62 6.63
CA THR A 63 -7.42 18.53 7.75
C THR A 63 -6.41 17.93 8.71
N LYS A 64 -6.30 16.62 8.80
CA LYS A 64 -5.38 15.88 9.68
C LYS A 64 -4.84 14.64 8.97
N PRO A 65 -3.94 14.78 7.97
CA PRO A 65 -3.39 13.64 7.25
C PRO A 65 -2.66 12.68 8.19
N LYS A 66 -3.07 11.42 8.22
CA LYS A 66 -2.42 10.35 8.99
C LYS A 66 -1.25 9.76 8.20
N ILE A 67 -0.24 10.56 7.96
CA ILE A 67 1.02 10.13 7.33
C ILE A 67 2.10 10.09 8.38
N SER A 68 2.80 8.97 8.51
CA SER A 68 3.85 8.75 9.49
C SER A 68 5.16 8.33 8.84
N GLU A 69 6.26 8.77 9.43
CA GLU A 69 7.56 8.15 9.17
C GLU A 69 7.57 6.77 9.81
N TYR A 70 7.84 5.75 9.00
CA TYR A 70 7.83 4.37 9.47
C TYR A 70 8.59 3.46 8.51
N ASP A 71 9.54 2.70 9.03
CA ASP A 71 10.21 1.64 8.29
C ASP A 71 9.39 0.35 8.37
N THR A 72 8.57 0.14 7.37
CA THR A 72 7.68 -1.02 7.25
C THR A 72 8.43 -2.37 7.31
N LEU A 73 9.69 -2.41 6.88
CA LEU A 73 10.42 -3.66 6.72
C LEU A 73 11.23 -4.07 7.95
N THR A 74 11.64 -3.12 8.77
CA THR A 74 12.50 -3.39 9.93
C THR A 74 11.86 -3.09 11.27
N SER A 75 10.81 -2.26 11.30
CA SER A 75 10.06 -1.92 12.52
C SER A 75 8.76 -2.71 12.63
N GLU A 76 8.41 -3.14 13.84
CA GLU A 76 7.19 -3.87 14.14
C GLU A 76 6.14 -3.08 14.94
N GLU A 77 6.39 -1.78 15.18
CA GLU A 77 5.51 -0.93 15.99
C GLU A 77 4.06 -0.87 15.47
N LYS A 78 3.87 -1.00 14.15
CA LYS A 78 2.57 -0.94 13.48
C LYS A 78 2.16 -2.28 12.86
N TRP A 79 2.73 -3.37 13.37
CA TRP A 79 2.44 -4.69 12.80
C TRP A 79 1.00 -5.15 13.01
N ASP A 80 0.34 -4.64 14.03
CA ASP A 80 -1.03 -5.03 14.34
C ASP A 80 -2.09 -4.11 13.67
N ASP A 81 -1.64 -3.09 12.90
CA ASP A 81 -2.53 -2.24 12.10
C ASP A 81 -3.02 -3.00 10.86
N CYS A 82 -4.33 -3.21 10.73
CA CYS A 82 -4.95 -3.86 9.57
C CYS A 82 -5.86 -2.90 8.79
N TYR A 83 -6.03 -3.16 7.49
CA TYR A 83 -6.74 -2.28 6.56
C TYR A 83 -7.68 -3.04 5.64
N ASP A 84 -8.78 -2.39 5.24
CA ASP A 84 -9.73 -2.94 4.26
C ASP A 84 -9.23 -2.78 2.82
N VAL A 85 -8.45 -1.72 2.56
CA VAL A 85 -7.86 -1.46 1.24
C VAL A 85 -6.42 -0.98 1.38
N ILE A 86 -5.50 -1.66 0.68
CA ILE A 86 -4.09 -1.25 0.61
C ILE A 86 -3.71 -1.04 -0.85
N LEU A 87 -3.18 0.16 -1.15
CA LEU A 87 -2.63 0.50 -2.46
C LEU A 87 -1.15 0.84 -2.31
N ALA A 88 -0.28 0.19 -3.06
CA ALA A 88 1.15 0.39 -2.92
C ALA A 88 1.91 0.31 -4.25
N ASN A 89 2.88 1.20 -4.40
CA ASN A 89 3.97 1.10 -5.37
C ASN A 89 5.28 1.12 -4.58
N PRO A 90 5.69 -0.03 -4.00
CA PRO A 90 6.90 -0.10 -3.20
C PRO A 90 8.16 0.03 -4.05
N PRO A 91 9.30 0.44 -3.46
CA PRO A 91 10.56 0.48 -4.18
C PRO A 91 11.01 -0.93 -4.59
N PHE A 92 11.53 -1.06 -5.82
CA PHE A 92 12.05 -2.33 -6.35
C PHE A 92 13.54 -2.53 -6.09
N MET A 93 14.19 -1.58 -5.43
CA MET A 93 15.60 -1.62 -5.13
C MET A 93 15.88 -2.17 -3.73
N THR A 94 16.70 -3.19 -3.67
CA THR A 94 17.22 -3.71 -2.40
C THR A 94 18.53 -3.00 -2.07
N PRO A 95 18.70 -2.44 -0.88
CA PRO A 95 19.96 -1.84 -0.45
C PRO A 95 21.15 -2.82 -0.56
N LYS A 96 22.35 -2.29 -0.73
CA LYS A 96 23.58 -3.11 -0.67
C LYS A 96 23.65 -3.84 0.69
N GLY A 97 23.85 -5.15 0.66
CA GLY A 97 23.81 -5.99 1.86
C GLY A 97 22.44 -6.61 2.16
N GLY A 98 21.37 -6.20 1.43
CA GLY A 98 20.01 -6.67 1.62
C GLY A 98 19.30 -5.97 2.79
N ILE A 99 18.06 -6.36 3.02
CA ILE A 99 17.24 -5.91 4.15
C ILE A 99 17.29 -6.99 5.23
N MET A 100 17.43 -6.58 6.48
CA MET A 100 17.28 -7.45 7.65
C MET A 100 15.86 -7.22 8.21
N PRO A 101 14.83 -7.93 7.71
CA PRO A 101 13.46 -7.74 8.17
C PRO A 101 13.34 -8.24 9.61
N HIS A 102 12.36 -7.71 10.35
CA HIS A 102 12.06 -8.25 11.67
C HIS A 102 11.46 -9.68 11.58
N SER A 103 11.34 -10.37 12.70
CA SER A 103 11.06 -11.82 12.75
C SER A 103 9.63 -12.21 12.36
N ARG A 104 8.68 -11.27 12.33
CA ARG A 104 7.24 -11.54 12.06
C ARG A 104 6.91 -11.79 10.58
N TYR A 105 7.84 -11.49 9.66
CA TYR A 105 7.65 -11.82 8.24
C TYR A 105 7.52 -13.33 8.03
N ARG A 106 6.53 -13.73 7.23
CA ARG A 106 6.29 -15.14 6.88
C ARG A 106 7.33 -15.66 5.91
N VAL A 107 7.68 -14.86 4.90
CA VAL A 107 8.69 -15.21 3.91
C VAL A 107 10.05 -14.65 4.29
N LYS A 108 11.04 -15.55 4.44
CA LYS A 108 12.42 -15.13 4.72
C LYS A 108 13.10 -14.63 3.47
N ALA A 109 13.09 -13.33 3.28
CA ALA A 109 13.65 -12.66 2.11
C ALA A 109 14.55 -11.47 2.51
N LYS A 110 15.40 -11.05 1.56
CA LYS A 110 16.19 -9.82 1.64
C LYS A 110 15.85 -8.84 0.54
N ARG A 111 14.82 -9.14 -0.23
CA ARG A 111 14.34 -8.38 -1.37
C ARG A 111 13.12 -7.56 -0.97
N SER A 112 13.17 -6.25 -1.22
CA SER A 112 12.11 -5.32 -0.83
C SER A 112 10.76 -5.70 -1.43
N GLU A 113 10.71 -6.03 -2.70
CA GLU A 113 9.47 -6.39 -3.40
C GLU A 113 8.78 -7.61 -2.80
N VAL A 114 9.54 -8.63 -2.37
CA VAL A 114 9.00 -9.83 -1.70
C VAL A 114 8.44 -9.47 -0.33
N LEU A 115 9.21 -8.70 0.45
CA LEU A 115 8.84 -8.30 1.80
C LEU A 115 7.61 -7.38 1.81
N PHE A 116 7.50 -6.45 0.86
CA PHE A 116 6.32 -5.58 0.78
C PHE A 116 5.05 -6.36 0.43
N VAL A 117 5.12 -7.35 -0.44
CA VAL A 117 3.94 -8.18 -0.75
C VAL A 117 3.54 -9.04 0.46
N ASP A 118 4.50 -9.64 1.16
CA ASP A 118 4.27 -10.38 2.40
C ASP A 118 3.62 -9.47 3.47
N TYR A 119 4.22 -8.30 3.73
CA TYR A 119 3.67 -7.31 4.65
C TYR A 119 2.23 -6.93 4.33
N ILE A 120 1.94 -6.62 3.08
CA ILE A 120 0.59 -6.20 2.66
C ILE A 120 -0.42 -7.34 2.83
N ALA A 121 -0.04 -8.57 2.53
CA ALA A 121 -0.91 -9.72 2.72
C ALA A 121 -1.29 -9.93 4.21
N GLU A 122 -0.32 -9.75 5.12
CA GLU A 122 -0.53 -9.89 6.57
C GLU A 122 -1.36 -8.73 7.18
N HIS A 123 -1.39 -7.56 6.53
CA HIS A 123 -2.08 -6.36 7.06
C HIS A 123 -3.46 -6.11 6.44
N LEU A 124 -3.97 -7.06 5.63
CA LEU A 124 -5.34 -7.00 5.15
C LEU A 124 -6.31 -7.56 6.17
N ASN A 125 -7.42 -6.86 6.37
CA ASN A 125 -8.58 -7.44 7.03
C ASN A 125 -9.11 -8.65 6.24
N PRO A 126 -9.87 -9.59 6.85
CA PRO A 126 -10.31 -10.84 6.19
C PRO A 126 -11.04 -10.65 4.86
N THR A 127 -11.72 -9.52 4.66
CA THR A 127 -12.42 -9.16 3.41
C THR A 127 -11.69 -8.04 2.65
N GLY A 128 -10.49 -7.69 3.09
CA GLY A 128 -9.70 -6.60 2.52
C GLY A 128 -9.17 -6.90 1.13
N ARG A 129 -8.77 -5.87 0.41
CA ARG A 129 -8.22 -5.94 -0.95
C ARG A 129 -6.95 -5.12 -1.06
N ALA A 130 -5.98 -5.62 -1.80
CA ALA A 130 -4.78 -4.86 -2.12
C ALA A 130 -4.52 -4.80 -3.61
N ALA A 131 -3.98 -3.67 -4.07
CA ALA A 131 -3.36 -3.55 -5.38
C ALA A 131 -1.92 -3.07 -5.20
N ILE A 132 -0.98 -3.84 -5.75
CA ILE A 132 0.44 -3.63 -5.55
C ILE A 132 1.12 -3.64 -6.91
N ILE A 133 1.90 -2.60 -7.20
CA ILE A 133 2.79 -2.59 -8.36
C ILE A 133 4.05 -3.36 -7.98
N VAL A 134 4.40 -4.36 -8.78
CA VAL A 134 5.56 -5.22 -8.54
C VAL A 134 6.35 -5.44 -9.83
N PRO A 135 7.66 -5.68 -9.76
CA PRO A 135 8.42 -6.04 -10.93
C PRO A 135 8.01 -7.42 -11.44
N GLU A 136 8.08 -7.62 -12.75
CA GLU A 136 7.72 -8.88 -13.41
C GLU A 136 8.44 -10.10 -12.81
N GLY A 137 9.64 -9.91 -12.30
CA GLY A 137 10.41 -10.94 -11.61
C GLY A 137 9.68 -11.63 -10.46
N ILE A 138 8.68 -11.00 -9.84
CA ILE A 138 7.91 -11.62 -8.75
C ILE A 138 7.14 -12.85 -9.24
N VAL A 139 6.75 -12.86 -10.53
CA VAL A 139 6.03 -13.96 -11.17
C VAL A 139 6.98 -15.06 -11.62
N PHE A 140 8.16 -14.72 -12.16
CA PHE A 140 9.02 -15.67 -12.89
C PHE A 140 10.30 -16.09 -12.16
N GLN A 141 10.77 -15.34 -11.16
CA GLN A 141 12.00 -15.66 -10.45
C GLN A 141 11.95 -17.03 -9.78
N SER A 142 13.04 -17.81 -9.93
CA SER A 142 13.15 -19.17 -9.42
C SER A 142 13.76 -19.26 -8.01
N ALA A 143 14.25 -18.14 -7.44
CA ALA A 143 14.80 -18.13 -6.09
C ALA A 143 13.76 -18.50 -5.04
N ASN A 144 14.18 -19.15 -3.95
CA ASN A 144 13.28 -19.74 -2.95
C ASN A 144 12.28 -18.73 -2.36
N ALA A 145 12.72 -17.53 -2.00
CA ALA A 145 11.85 -16.52 -1.43
C ALA A 145 10.65 -16.16 -2.34
N TYR A 146 10.89 -16.07 -3.66
CA TYR A 146 9.81 -15.81 -4.63
C TYR A 146 8.85 -17.00 -4.76
N LYS A 147 9.38 -18.24 -4.72
CA LYS A 147 8.56 -19.46 -4.74
C LYS A 147 7.69 -19.57 -3.49
N GLU A 148 8.28 -19.31 -2.32
CA GLU A 148 7.56 -19.31 -1.04
C GLU A 148 6.46 -18.26 -1.02
N LEU A 149 6.76 -17.04 -1.49
CA LEU A 149 5.76 -15.97 -1.59
C LEU A 149 4.59 -16.37 -2.50
N ARG A 150 4.89 -16.85 -3.73
CA ARG A 150 3.84 -17.28 -4.67
C ARG A 150 3.01 -18.42 -4.10
N LYS A 151 3.66 -19.40 -3.49
CA LYS A 151 2.98 -20.51 -2.83
C LYS A 151 2.02 -20.01 -1.75
N TYR A 152 2.51 -19.11 -0.88
CA TYR A 152 1.69 -18.48 0.15
C TYR A 152 0.45 -17.79 -0.44
N LEU A 153 0.64 -16.93 -1.43
CA LEU A 153 -0.46 -16.16 -2.03
C LEU A 153 -1.51 -17.05 -2.72
N VAL A 154 -1.09 -18.17 -3.29
CA VAL A 154 -1.99 -19.11 -3.99
C VAL A 154 -2.65 -20.06 -3.01
N ASP A 155 -1.91 -20.67 -2.09
CA ASP A 155 -2.43 -21.68 -1.15
C ASP A 155 -3.45 -21.06 -0.18
N ASP A 156 -3.20 -19.82 0.28
CA ASP A 156 -4.12 -19.10 1.18
C ASP A 156 -5.23 -18.37 0.41
N GLY A 157 -5.30 -18.49 -0.93
CA GLY A 157 -6.35 -17.89 -1.75
C GLY A 157 -6.32 -16.37 -1.81
N LEU A 158 -5.15 -15.76 -1.56
CA LEU A 158 -4.99 -14.30 -1.51
C LEU A 158 -4.83 -13.66 -2.90
N LEU A 159 -4.34 -14.42 -3.89
CA LEU A 159 -4.10 -13.90 -5.23
C LEU A 159 -5.39 -13.88 -6.05
N TYR A 160 -5.88 -12.68 -6.34
CA TYR A 160 -7.09 -12.48 -7.12
C TYR A 160 -6.82 -12.30 -8.62
N ALA A 161 -5.83 -11.49 -8.98
CA ALA A 161 -5.49 -11.18 -10.37
C ALA A 161 -4.02 -10.78 -10.52
N VAL A 162 -3.46 -11.06 -11.70
CA VAL A 162 -2.17 -10.53 -12.15
C VAL A 162 -2.43 -9.75 -13.43
N ILE A 163 -2.07 -8.47 -13.44
CA ILE A 163 -2.29 -7.56 -14.58
C ILE A 163 -0.93 -7.12 -15.11
N SER A 164 -0.64 -7.40 -16.39
CA SER A 164 0.55 -6.87 -17.03
C SER A 164 0.33 -5.44 -17.49
N LEU A 165 1.25 -4.56 -17.15
CA LEU A 165 1.25 -3.18 -17.62
C LEU A 165 2.11 -3.06 -18.88
N PRO A 166 1.76 -2.17 -19.82
CA PRO A 166 2.58 -1.88 -20.99
C PRO A 166 3.99 -1.38 -20.60
N ALA A 167 4.98 -1.70 -21.41
CA ALA A 167 6.34 -1.22 -21.17
C ALA A 167 6.40 0.31 -21.27
N GLY A 168 6.94 0.97 -20.27
CA GLY A 168 7.14 2.42 -20.21
C GLY A 168 6.10 3.21 -19.44
N GLU A 169 5.14 2.56 -18.75
CA GLU A 169 4.12 3.22 -17.93
C GLU A 169 4.41 3.21 -16.41
N ILE A 170 5.64 2.85 -16.01
CA ILE A 170 6.07 2.80 -14.59
C ILE A 170 7.24 3.76 -14.38
#